data_8194ce0758f1b249063a89bffafebc67
#
_entry.id   8194ce0758f1b249063a89bffafebc67
#
_cell.length_a   1.000
_cell.length_b   1.000
_cell.length_c   1.000
_cell.angle_alpha   90.00
_cell.angle_beta   90.00
_cell.angle_gamma   90.00
#
_symmetry.space_group_name_H-M   'P 1'
#
loop_
_entity.id
_entity.type
_entity.pdbx_description
1 polymer ?
#
loop_
_entity_poly.entity_id
_entity_poly.type
_entity_poly.pdbx_seq_one_letter_code
_entity_poly.pdbx_strand_id
1 'polypeptide(L)'
;MIGLDTNVLVRYLAQDDVKQAAAATRPIEKELTASRQGFISLVVLSELCWVLSSIYSATSAELVATVQDMLNTPQFQVERREAVQAAIARLKASPLRKAGPVDALIAAMAEREGRTDTVTFDKATARAAGMTLLV
;
A
#
# COMPACT_ATOMS: atom_id res chain seq x y z
N MET A 1 -0.97 17.38 -11.51
CA MET A 1 -1.04 16.05 -10.88
C MET A 1 -1.58 15.04 -11.86
N ILE A 2 -1.02 13.86 -11.89
CA ILE A 2 -1.39 12.78 -12.81
C ILE A 2 -1.79 11.56 -11.97
N GLY A 3 -2.94 10.95 -12.27
CA GLY A 3 -3.29 9.68 -11.66
C GLY A 3 -2.44 8.54 -12.21
N LEU A 4 -1.99 7.65 -11.34
CA LEU A 4 -1.21 6.48 -11.71
C LEU A 4 -2.06 5.23 -11.56
N ASP A 5 -2.14 4.44 -12.63
CA ASP A 5 -2.82 3.15 -12.59
C ASP A 5 -1.91 2.07 -12.01
N THR A 6 -2.51 1.00 -11.51
CA THR A 6 -1.80 -0.10 -10.88
C THR A 6 -0.70 -0.67 -11.77
N ASN A 7 -0.99 -0.93 -13.04
CA ASN A 7 -0.01 -1.54 -13.95
C ASN A 7 1.21 -0.65 -14.18
N VAL A 8 1.05 0.66 -14.15
CA VAL A 8 2.18 1.59 -14.27
C VAL A 8 3.13 1.39 -13.08
N LEU A 9 2.58 1.31 -11.87
CA LEU A 9 3.39 1.08 -10.68
C LEU A 9 4.01 -0.32 -10.65
N VAL A 10 3.26 -1.34 -11.05
CA VAL A 10 3.80 -2.72 -11.12
C VAL A 10 4.99 -2.78 -12.08
N ARG A 11 4.87 -2.21 -13.26
CA ARG A 11 5.97 -2.21 -14.24
C ARG A 11 7.17 -1.41 -13.76
N TYR A 12 6.91 -0.32 -13.08
CA TYR A 12 7.97 0.50 -12.50
C TYR A 12 8.72 -0.24 -11.39
N LEU A 13 8.01 -0.92 -10.51
CA LEU A 13 8.59 -1.59 -9.36
C LEU A 13 9.23 -2.94 -9.72
N ALA A 14 8.55 -3.75 -10.53
CA ALA A 14 9.02 -5.10 -10.86
C ALA A 14 10.14 -5.15 -11.88
N GLN A 15 10.16 -4.23 -12.86
CA GLN A 15 11.20 -4.14 -13.88
C GLN A 15 11.40 -5.43 -14.68
N ASP A 16 10.36 -6.27 -14.80
CA ASP A 16 10.44 -7.57 -15.44
C ASP A 16 10.07 -7.54 -16.94
N ASP A 17 9.42 -6.50 -17.39
CA ASP A 17 9.13 -6.25 -18.80
C ASP A 17 9.93 -5.02 -19.23
N VAL A 18 10.99 -5.24 -20.02
CA VAL A 18 11.95 -4.19 -20.37
C VAL A 18 11.28 -2.98 -21.01
N LYS A 19 10.36 -3.23 -21.95
CA LYS A 19 9.68 -2.17 -22.69
C LYS A 19 8.72 -1.37 -21.82
N GLN A 20 7.86 -2.07 -21.08
CA GLN A 20 6.87 -1.43 -20.21
C GLN A 20 7.52 -0.80 -18.98
N ALA A 21 8.57 -1.43 -18.43
CA ALA A 21 9.32 -0.85 -17.33
C ALA A 21 9.96 0.48 -17.72
N ALA A 22 10.57 0.55 -18.90
CA ALA A 22 11.14 1.79 -19.41
C ALA A 22 10.07 2.85 -19.64
N ALA A 23 8.92 2.47 -20.19
CA ALA A 23 7.80 3.37 -20.44
C ALA A 23 7.21 3.93 -19.13
N ALA A 24 7.20 3.14 -18.06
CA ALA A 24 6.73 3.57 -16.74
C ALA A 24 7.77 4.41 -16.00
N THR A 25 9.04 4.00 -16.06
CA THR A 25 10.14 4.66 -15.34
C THR A 25 10.33 6.09 -15.80
N ARG A 26 10.25 6.33 -17.09
CA ARG A 26 10.51 7.66 -17.65
C ARG A 26 9.59 8.75 -17.08
N PRO A 27 8.25 8.62 -17.15
CA PRO A 27 7.40 9.65 -16.57
C PRO A 27 7.55 9.75 -15.04
N ILE A 28 7.70 8.63 -14.35
CA ILE A 28 7.81 8.64 -12.88
C ILE A 28 9.09 9.33 -12.42
N GLU A 29 10.24 9.01 -13.02
CA GLU A 29 11.52 9.54 -12.56
C GLU A 29 11.90 10.87 -13.21
N LYS A 30 11.42 11.13 -14.43
CA LYS A 30 11.84 12.30 -15.20
C LYS A 30 10.80 13.41 -15.26
N GLU A 31 9.52 13.07 -15.20
CA GLU A 31 8.44 14.05 -15.41
C GLU A 31 7.73 14.43 -14.11
N LEU A 32 7.60 13.51 -13.16
CA LEU A 32 6.99 13.80 -11.87
C LEU A 32 7.97 14.55 -10.96
N THR A 33 7.42 15.50 -10.21
CA THR A 33 8.18 16.29 -9.24
C THR A 33 7.34 16.45 -7.97
N ALA A 34 7.92 17.03 -6.92
CA ALA A 34 7.19 17.34 -5.70
C ALA A 34 6.05 18.33 -5.93
N SER A 35 6.14 19.17 -6.95
CA SER A 35 5.09 20.14 -7.32
C SER A 35 4.15 19.62 -8.40
N ARG A 36 4.48 18.52 -9.05
CA ARG A 36 3.68 17.88 -10.10
C ARG A 36 3.68 16.38 -9.85
N GLN A 37 2.93 15.98 -8.84
CA GLN A 37 2.98 14.61 -8.32
C GLN A 37 2.13 13.62 -9.11
N GLY A 38 2.49 12.35 -8.98
CA GLY A 38 1.65 11.23 -9.37
C GLY A 38 0.73 10.84 -8.23
N PHE A 39 -0.58 10.81 -8.48
CA PHE A 39 -1.57 10.45 -7.47
C PHE A 39 -1.77 8.93 -7.43
N ILE A 40 -1.68 8.38 -6.23
CA ILE A 40 -1.91 6.96 -5.97
C ILE A 40 -3.14 6.84 -5.07
N SER A 41 -4.26 6.37 -5.64
CA SER A 41 -5.47 6.15 -4.87
C SER A 41 -5.35 4.94 -3.96
N LEU A 42 -6.20 4.85 -2.95
CA LEU A 42 -6.24 3.67 -2.07
C LEU A 42 -6.66 2.41 -2.83
N VAL A 43 -7.48 2.55 -3.86
CA VAL A 43 -7.86 1.43 -4.74
C VAL A 43 -6.62 0.89 -5.45
N VAL A 44 -5.81 1.77 -6.03
CA VAL A 44 -4.56 1.40 -6.68
C VAL A 44 -3.57 0.79 -5.69
N LEU A 45 -3.43 1.40 -4.52
CA LEU A 45 -2.53 0.89 -3.48
C LEU A 45 -2.92 -0.53 -3.05
N SER A 46 -4.21 -0.78 -2.85
CA SER A 46 -4.73 -2.09 -2.48
C SER A 46 -4.49 -3.13 -3.56
N GLU A 47 -4.78 -2.78 -4.81
CA GLU A 47 -4.56 -3.65 -5.95
C GLU A 47 -3.07 -3.95 -6.15
N LEU A 48 -2.22 -2.94 -5.98
CA LEU A 48 -0.77 -3.11 -6.06
C LEU A 48 -0.26 -4.13 -5.04
N CYS A 49 -0.70 -4.01 -3.79
CA CYS A 49 -0.32 -4.96 -2.74
C CYS A 49 -0.78 -6.39 -3.10
N TRP A 50 -1.99 -6.53 -3.65
CA TRP A 50 -2.50 -7.83 -4.06
C TRP A 50 -1.67 -8.43 -5.20
N VAL A 51 -1.33 -7.63 -6.21
CA VAL A 51 -0.51 -8.09 -7.35
C VAL A 51 0.89 -8.50 -6.90
N LEU A 52 1.54 -7.66 -6.09
CA LEU A 52 2.89 -7.95 -5.60
C LEU A 52 2.91 -9.21 -4.74
N SER A 53 1.91 -9.42 -3.92
CA SER A 53 1.82 -10.59 -3.05
C SER A 53 1.46 -11.86 -3.84
N SER A 54 0.46 -11.81 -4.72
CA SER A 54 -0.04 -13.01 -5.41
C SER A 54 0.77 -13.40 -6.65
N ILE A 55 1.31 -12.45 -7.38
CA ILE A 55 2.05 -12.72 -8.63
C ILE A 55 3.56 -12.72 -8.40
N TYR A 56 4.07 -11.80 -7.57
CA TYR A 56 5.50 -11.65 -7.33
C TYR A 56 5.95 -12.23 -5.99
N SER A 57 5.04 -12.85 -5.25
CA SER A 57 5.32 -13.51 -3.96
C SER A 57 5.94 -12.60 -2.90
N ALA A 58 5.59 -11.31 -2.94
CA ALA A 58 6.07 -10.37 -1.94
C ALA A 58 5.54 -10.74 -0.55
N THR A 59 6.43 -10.71 0.44
CA THR A 59 6.08 -10.93 1.83
C THR A 59 5.41 -9.69 2.42
N SER A 60 4.75 -9.85 3.58
CA SER A 60 4.21 -8.71 4.32
C SER A 60 5.27 -7.65 4.59
N ALA A 61 6.46 -8.06 5.00
CA ALA A 61 7.58 -7.15 5.25
C ALA A 61 8.00 -6.37 4.00
N GLU A 62 8.03 -7.06 2.85
CA GLU A 62 8.35 -6.42 1.57
C GLU A 62 7.27 -5.44 1.14
N LEU A 63 5.99 -5.78 1.35
CA LEU A 63 4.89 -4.86 1.06
C LEU A 63 4.94 -3.62 1.95
N VAL A 64 5.23 -3.79 3.24
CA VAL A 64 5.38 -2.67 4.17
C VAL A 64 6.52 -1.75 3.71
N ALA A 65 7.66 -2.31 3.33
CA ALA A 65 8.80 -1.53 2.84
C ALA A 65 8.44 -0.77 1.56
N THR A 66 7.75 -1.42 0.63
CA THR A 66 7.31 -0.79 -0.63
C THR A 66 6.38 0.39 -0.36
N VAL A 67 5.37 0.20 0.47
CA VAL A 67 4.43 1.27 0.81
C VAL A 67 5.14 2.41 1.53
N GLN A 68 6.07 2.09 2.44
CA GLN A 68 6.86 3.10 3.15
C GLN A 68 7.70 3.93 2.16
N ASP A 69 8.32 3.28 1.19
CA ASP A 69 9.11 3.97 0.16
C ASP A 69 8.23 4.88 -0.69
N MET A 70 7.03 4.44 -1.04
CA MET A 70 6.08 5.26 -1.78
C MET A 70 5.66 6.50 -1.00
N LEU A 71 5.40 6.35 0.31
CA LEU A 71 5.08 7.47 1.18
C LEU A 71 6.23 8.47 1.30
N ASN A 72 7.47 7.98 1.24
CA ASN A 72 8.67 8.80 1.36
C ASN A 72 9.17 9.39 0.03
N THR A 73 8.53 9.05 -1.08
CA THR A 73 8.90 9.53 -2.40
C THR A 73 8.16 10.83 -2.70
N PRO A 74 8.86 11.98 -2.83
CA PRO A 74 8.19 13.27 -3.01
C PRO A 74 7.35 13.39 -4.28
N GLN A 75 7.66 12.59 -5.30
CA GLN A 75 6.94 12.58 -6.57
C GLN A 75 5.56 11.95 -6.48
N PHE A 76 5.26 11.25 -5.37
CA PHE A 76 3.97 10.58 -5.19
C PHE A 76 3.10 11.30 -4.17
N GLN A 77 1.81 11.36 -4.47
CA GLN A 77 0.80 11.73 -3.49
C GLN A 77 -0.09 10.52 -3.25
N VAL A 78 0.03 9.93 -2.07
CA VAL A 78 -0.78 8.79 -1.66
C VAL A 78 -2.06 9.31 -1.02
N GLU A 79 -3.21 8.84 -1.50
CA GLU A 79 -4.52 9.18 -0.93
C GLU A 79 -4.59 8.77 0.54
N ARG A 80 -5.21 9.60 1.37
CA ARG A 80 -5.37 9.34 2.82
C ARG A 80 -4.04 8.96 3.46
N ARG A 81 -3.04 9.75 3.20
CA ARG A 81 -1.66 9.52 3.65
C ARG A 81 -1.55 9.15 5.13
N GLU A 82 -2.26 9.87 6.01
CA GLU A 82 -2.21 9.62 7.45
C GLU A 82 -2.79 8.26 7.83
N ALA A 83 -3.81 7.80 7.14
CA ALA A 83 -4.38 6.46 7.37
C ALA A 83 -3.40 5.37 6.95
N VAL A 84 -2.72 5.56 5.82
CA VAL A 84 -1.69 4.63 5.34
C VAL A 84 -0.52 4.59 6.30
N GLN A 85 -0.05 5.74 6.77
CA GLN A 85 1.03 5.83 7.76
C GLN A 85 0.66 5.11 9.06
N ALA A 86 -0.57 5.29 9.54
CA ALA A 86 -1.04 4.61 10.75
C ALA A 86 -1.11 3.09 10.56
N ALA A 87 -1.54 2.62 9.39
CA ALA A 87 -1.58 1.20 9.07
C ALA A 87 -0.18 0.59 9.08
N ILE A 88 0.79 1.26 8.46
CA ILE A 88 2.19 0.81 8.43
C ILE A 88 2.77 0.76 9.84
N ALA A 89 2.53 1.80 10.65
CA ALA A 89 3.03 1.86 12.02
C ALA A 89 2.47 0.70 12.86
N ARG A 90 1.20 0.38 12.69
CA ARG A 90 0.55 -0.74 13.40
C ARG A 90 1.20 -2.08 13.04
N LEU A 91 1.45 -2.31 11.76
CA LEU A 91 2.09 -3.55 11.32
C LEU A 91 3.53 -3.67 11.83
N LYS A 92 4.29 -2.57 11.85
CA LYS A 92 5.65 -2.57 12.37
C LYS A 92 5.69 -2.88 13.86
N ALA A 93 4.65 -2.50 14.60
CA ALA A 93 4.55 -2.78 16.03
C ALA A 93 4.11 -4.23 16.32
N SER A 94 3.54 -4.93 15.32
CA SER A 94 3.08 -6.31 15.50
C SER A 94 4.24 -7.29 15.34
N PRO A 95 4.52 -8.14 16.36
CA PRO A 95 5.61 -9.12 16.26
C PRO A 95 5.33 -10.24 15.26
N LEU A 96 4.07 -10.51 14.95
CA LEU A 96 3.69 -11.63 14.09
C LEU A 96 3.64 -11.28 12.61
N ARG A 97 3.34 -10.04 12.28
CA ARG A 97 3.28 -9.52 10.90
C ARG A 97 2.58 -10.44 9.89
N LYS A 98 1.52 -11.13 10.34
CA LYS A 98 0.79 -12.06 9.46
C LYS A 98 -0.27 -11.37 8.62
N ALA A 99 -0.69 -10.17 9.01
CA ALA A 99 -1.59 -9.36 8.21
C ALA A 99 -0.77 -8.45 7.28
N GLY A 100 -1.31 -8.17 6.10
CA GLY A 100 -0.69 -7.24 5.16
C GLY A 100 -1.10 -5.80 5.37
N PRO A 101 -0.49 -4.86 4.62
CA PRO A 101 -0.83 -3.44 4.70
C PRO A 101 -2.31 -3.14 4.45
N VAL A 102 -2.96 -3.90 3.57
CA VAL A 102 -4.37 -3.67 3.23
C VAL A 102 -5.27 -3.97 4.42
N ASP A 103 -5.02 -5.06 5.14
CA ASP A 103 -5.80 -5.40 6.34
C ASP A 103 -5.68 -4.30 7.40
N ALA A 104 -4.47 -3.83 7.64
CA ALA A 104 -4.23 -2.75 8.59
C ALA A 104 -4.86 -1.43 8.13
N LEU A 105 -4.87 -1.18 6.83
CA LEU A 105 -5.49 0.00 6.24
C LEU A 105 -7.00 -0.03 6.39
N ILE A 106 -7.63 -1.19 6.22
CA ILE A 106 -9.07 -1.36 6.45
C ILE A 106 -9.43 -0.93 7.87
N ALA A 107 -8.68 -1.40 8.87
CA ALA A 107 -8.91 -1.03 10.26
C ALA A 107 -8.65 0.47 10.50
N ALA A 108 -7.57 1.00 9.95
CA ALA A 108 -7.23 2.42 10.11
C ALA A 108 -8.28 3.34 9.49
N MET A 109 -8.82 2.96 8.34
CA MET A 109 -9.87 3.73 7.67
C MET A 109 -11.15 3.76 8.51
N ALA A 110 -11.55 2.61 9.06
CA ALA A 110 -12.73 2.53 9.91
C ALA A 110 -12.58 3.41 11.16
N GLU A 111 -11.42 3.38 11.79
CA GLU A 111 -11.13 4.22 12.96
C GLU A 111 -11.26 5.72 12.63
N ARG A 112 -10.78 6.13 11.46
CA ARG A 112 -10.84 7.54 11.05
C ARG A 112 -12.26 8.00 10.71
N GLU A 113 -13.14 7.09 10.38
CA GLU A 113 -14.56 7.41 10.17
C GLU A 113 -15.36 7.37 11.48
N GLY A 114 -14.68 7.32 12.63
CA GLY A 114 -15.30 7.30 13.95
C GLY A 114 -15.81 5.92 14.35
N ARG A 115 -15.39 4.86 13.67
CA ARG A 115 -15.71 3.49 14.03
C ARG A 115 -14.58 2.94 14.87
N THR A 116 -14.91 2.25 15.96
CA THR A 116 -13.90 1.69 16.86
C THR A 116 -13.57 0.25 16.52
N ASP A 117 -14.52 -0.47 15.91
CA ASP A 117 -14.36 -1.88 15.63
C ASP A 117 -14.49 -2.19 14.15
N THR A 118 -13.51 -2.91 13.63
CA THR A 118 -13.61 -3.62 12.36
C THR A 118 -13.65 -5.10 12.68
N VAL A 119 -14.62 -5.80 12.14
CA VAL A 119 -14.83 -7.22 12.45
C VAL A 119 -14.26 -8.10 11.34
N THR A 120 -13.78 -9.27 11.70
CA THR A 120 -13.18 -10.23 10.77
C THR A 120 -13.41 -11.65 11.24
N PHE A 121 -13.33 -12.60 10.32
CA PHE A 121 -13.30 -14.03 10.66
C PHE A 121 -11.89 -14.60 10.73
N ASP A 122 -10.88 -13.82 10.32
CA ASP A 122 -9.49 -14.27 10.29
C ASP A 122 -8.77 -13.95 11.60
N LYS A 123 -8.28 -15.00 12.28
CA LYS A 123 -7.60 -14.85 13.55
C LYS A 123 -6.30 -14.04 13.46
N ALA A 124 -5.54 -14.28 12.41
CA ALA A 124 -4.27 -13.60 12.23
C ALA A 124 -4.49 -12.10 11.97
N THR A 125 -5.48 -11.77 11.13
CA THR A 125 -5.84 -10.39 10.84
C THR A 125 -6.38 -9.69 12.08
N ALA A 126 -7.22 -10.35 12.87
CA ALA A 126 -7.74 -9.79 14.11
C ALA A 126 -6.60 -9.37 15.04
N ARG A 127 -5.62 -10.25 15.20
CA ARG A 127 -4.49 -10.03 16.10
C ARG A 127 -3.52 -8.95 15.54
N ALA A 128 -3.14 -9.07 14.28
CA ALA A 128 -2.11 -8.20 13.70
C ALA A 128 -2.64 -6.82 13.30
N ALA A 129 -3.88 -6.73 12.83
CA ALA A 129 -4.47 -5.48 12.36
C ALA A 129 -5.37 -4.79 13.40
N GLY A 130 -5.54 -5.40 14.57
CA GLY A 130 -6.38 -4.84 15.63
C GLY A 130 -7.86 -4.90 15.33
N MET A 131 -8.30 -5.95 14.64
CA MET A 131 -9.71 -6.19 14.35
C MET A 131 -10.35 -7.10 15.39
N THR A 132 -11.66 -7.06 15.47
CA THR A 132 -12.43 -7.92 16.37
C THR A 132 -12.83 -9.22 15.66
N LEU A 133 -12.43 -10.34 16.23
CA LEU A 133 -12.73 -11.65 15.65
C LEU A 133 -14.22 -12.00 15.86
N LEU A 134 -14.86 -12.36 14.77
CA LEU A 134 -16.22 -12.93 14.81
C LEU A 134 -16.12 -14.44 14.91
N VAL A 135 -16.05 -14.94 16.09
CA VAL A 135 -16.00 -16.39 16.38
C VAL A 135 -14.84 -17.09 15.65
#